data_8c702c16d48d1536a55ca5b3473c5d7c
#
_entry.id   8c702c16d48d1536a55ca5b3473c5d7c
#
_cell.length_a   1.000
_cell.length_b   1.000
_cell.length_c   1.000
_cell.angle_alpha   90.00
_cell.angle_beta   90.00
_cell.angle_gamma   90.00
#
_symmetry.space_group_name_H-M   'P 1'
#
loop_
_entity.id
_entity.type
_entity.pdbx_description
1 polymer ?
#
loop_
_entity_poly.entity_id
_entity_poly.type
_entity_poly.pdbx_seq_one_letter_code
_entity_poly.pdbx_strand_id
1 'polypeptide(L)'
;PQPNNNMATVRNGSYSIPNSFGVLLEDSLVAATLIFGGVLERYPDLKICIAHGGGPACFGAGRWDRGWQVRSEARINISNPPSTYLKKMYYDCITMSETALRFLIDTVGIDRVVLGSDWPYVTWDPSPVSWILNERYLLLSFSL
;
A
#
# COMPACT_ATOMS: atom_id res chain seq x y z
N PRO A 1 10.14 1.90 -6.96
CA PRO A 1 11.40 1.39 -6.36
C PRO A 1 12.10 0.42 -7.33
N GLN A 2 13.41 0.51 -7.45
CA GLN A 2 14.14 -0.43 -8.30
C GLN A 2 14.44 -1.71 -7.48
N PRO A 3 14.10 -2.91 -8.00
CA PRO A 3 14.28 -4.16 -7.25
C PRO A 3 15.72 -4.40 -6.77
N ASN A 4 16.69 -3.90 -7.51
CA ASN A 4 18.10 -4.14 -7.25
C ASN A 4 18.76 -3.16 -6.26
N ASN A 5 18.01 -2.23 -5.69
CA ASN A 5 18.58 -1.20 -4.80
C ASN A 5 17.65 -0.85 -3.62
N ASN A 6 16.96 -1.83 -3.07
CA ASN A 6 16.11 -1.66 -1.90
C ASN A 6 16.77 -2.24 -0.62
N MET A 7 16.15 -2.01 0.54
CA MET A 7 16.66 -2.49 1.83
C MET A 7 16.85 -4.00 1.88
N ALA A 8 16.02 -4.78 1.19
CA ALA A 8 16.14 -6.22 1.13
C ALA A 8 17.40 -6.65 0.37
N THR A 9 17.78 -5.93 -0.70
CA THR A 9 19.03 -6.20 -1.44
C THR A 9 20.26 -6.07 -0.54
N VAL A 10 20.27 -5.06 0.33
CA VAL A 10 21.38 -4.85 1.28
C VAL A 10 21.49 -5.98 2.30
N ARG A 11 20.35 -6.51 2.75
CA ARG A 11 20.30 -7.56 3.78
C ARG A 11 20.40 -8.96 3.21
N ASN A 12 19.70 -9.25 2.12
CA ASN A 12 19.69 -10.53 1.44
C ASN A 12 19.21 -10.37 0.00
N GLY A 13 20.12 -10.31 -0.94
CA GLY A 13 19.83 -10.18 -2.38
C GLY A 13 19.47 -11.50 -3.09
N SER A 14 19.43 -12.62 -2.36
CA SER A 14 19.16 -13.95 -2.94
C SER A 14 17.66 -14.28 -3.00
N TYR A 15 17.32 -15.37 -3.70
CA TYR A 15 15.97 -15.98 -3.72
C TYR A 15 14.84 -15.04 -4.22
N SER A 16 15.16 -14.09 -5.06
CA SER A 16 14.20 -13.06 -5.50
C SER A 16 13.62 -12.19 -4.38
N ILE A 17 14.18 -12.23 -3.17
CA ILE A 17 13.73 -11.41 -2.03
C ILE A 17 13.65 -9.92 -2.36
N PRO A 18 14.61 -9.31 -3.09
CA PRO A 18 14.48 -7.90 -3.45
C PRO A 18 13.23 -7.57 -4.24
N ASN A 19 12.80 -8.44 -5.15
CA ASN A 19 11.62 -8.23 -5.98
C ASN A 19 10.32 -8.67 -5.29
N SER A 20 10.31 -9.83 -4.65
CA SER A 20 9.09 -10.40 -4.07
C SER A 20 8.71 -9.81 -2.72
N PHE A 21 9.67 -9.23 -1.98
CA PHE A 21 9.46 -8.70 -0.64
C PHE A 21 10.00 -7.26 -0.49
N GLY A 22 11.18 -6.98 -1.04
CA GLY A 22 11.84 -5.69 -0.88
C GLY A 22 11.04 -4.54 -1.44
N VAL A 23 10.42 -4.68 -2.61
CA VAL A 23 9.57 -3.64 -3.19
C VAL A 23 8.37 -3.31 -2.31
N LEU A 24 7.75 -4.31 -1.68
CA LEU A 24 6.62 -4.10 -0.78
C LEU A 24 7.03 -3.29 0.46
N LEU A 25 8.23 -3.52 0.99
CA LEU A 25 8.77 -2.73 2.11
C LEU A 25 9.02 -1.28 1.70
N GLU A 26 9.57 -1.06 0.51
CA GLU A 26 9.82 0.30 -0.01
C GLU A 26 8.51 1.06 -0.21
N ASP A 27 7.46 0.42 -0.74
CA ASP A 27 6.14 1.04 -0.90
C ASP A 27 5.57 1.49 0.45
N SER A 28 5.68 0.63 1.46
CA SER A 28 5.26 0.96 2.82
C SER A 28 6.10 2.09 3.42
N LEU A 29 7.41 2.10 3.18
CA LEU A 29 8.30 3.17 3.63
C LEU A 29 7.97 4.51 2.96
N VAL A 30 7.67 4.49 1.65
CA VAL A 30 7.22 5.68 0.92
C VAL A 30 5.92 6.21 1.53
N ALA A 31 4.93 5.36 1.75
CA ALA A 31 3.67 5.75 2.40
C ALA A 31 3.92 6.39 3.79
N ALA A 32 4.74 5.75 4.62
CA ALA A 32 5.10 6.27 5.94
C ALA A 32 5.81 7.63 5.84
N THR A 33 6.76 7.77 4.92
CA THR A 33 7.53 9.01 4.74
C THR A 33 6.62 10.17 4.31
N LEU A 34 5.69 9.93 3.38
CA LEU A 34 4.73 10.92 2.92
C LEU A 34 3.77 11.35 4.05
N ILE A 35 3.30 10.40 4.85
CA ILE A 35 2.39 10.65 5.97
C ILE A 35 3.13 11.42 7.07
N PHE A 36 4.14 10.82 7.69
CA PHE A 36 4.86 11.43 8.82
C PHE A 36 5.63 12.69 8.45
N GLY A 37 6.02 12.83 7.17
CA GLY A 37 6.56 14.07 6.62
C GLY A 37 5.54 15.19 6.42
N GLY A 38 4.24 14.91 6.65
CA GLY A 38 3.15 15.89 6.57
C GLY A 38 2.80 16.33 5.15
N VAL A 39 3.14 15.53 4.13
CA VAL A 39 2.85 15.88 2.73
C VAL A 39 1.34 15.98 2.50
N LEU A 40 0.57 14.98 2.94
CA LEU A 40 -0.88 14.94 2.79
C LEU A 40 -1.62 15.91 3.74
N GLU A 41 -0.95 16.42 4.77
CA GLU A 41 -1.45 17.50 5.62
C GLU A 41 -1.34 18.83 4.89
N ARG A 42 -0.18 19.10 4.27
CA ARG A 42 0.10 20.36 3.55
C ARG A 42 -0.58 20.43 2.18
N TYR A 43 -0.77 19.29 1.53
CA TYR A 43 -1.35 19.19 0.18
C TYR A 43 -2.51 18.20 0.18
N PRO A 44 -3.68 18.56 0.77
CA PRO A 44 -4.80 17.63 0.97
C PRO A 44 -5.43 17.12 -0.31
N ASP A 45 -5.30 17.86 -1.42
CA ASP A 45 -5.84 17.50 -2.73
C ASP A 45 -4.86 16.67 -3.59
N LEU A 46 -3.64 16.43 -3.08
CA LEU A 46 -2.63 15.64 -3.78
C LEU A 46 -3.07 14.18 -3.86
N LYS A 47 -3.18 13.67 -5.09
CA LYS A 47 -3.51 12.28 -5.37
C LYS A 47 -2.23 11.46 -5.52
N ILE A 48 -2.05 10.50 -4.64
CA ILE A 48 -0.90 9.60 -4.64
C ILE A 48 -1.44 8.18 -4.76
N CYS A 49 -0.90 7.40 -5.69
CA CYS A 49 -1.16 5.99 -5.81
C CYS A 49 0.11 5.22 -5.39
N ILE A 50 -0.04 4.32 -4.44
CA ILE A 50 1.03 3.44 -3.98
C ILE A 50 0.87 2.08 -4.66
N ALA A 51 1.96 1.56 -5.19
CA ALA A 51 1.98 0.27 -5.86
C ALA A 51 1.80 -0.92 -4.88
N HIS A 52 1.49 -2.09 -5.43
CA HIS A 52 1.40 -3.38 -4.74
C HIS A 52 0.49 -3.34 -3.49
N GLY A 53 -0.66 -2.67 -3.62
CA GLY A 53 -1.59 -2.49 -2.49
C GLY A 53 -0.97 -1.72 -1.31
N GLY A 54 0.14 -1.02 -1.51
CA GLY A 54 0.89 -0.32 -0.46
C GLY A 54 1.74 -1.23 0.43
N GLY A 55 1.98 -2.47 -0.01
CA GLY A 55 2.72 -3.45 0.78
C GLY A 55 2.14 -3.62 2.20
N PRO A 56 2.97 -3.72 3.25
CA PRO A 56 2.49 -3.86 4.62
C PRO A 56 1.97 -2.56 5.28
N ALA A 57 1.83 -1.44 4.57
CA ALA A 57 1.44 -0.16 5.17
C ALA A 57 0.09 -0.24 5.90
N CYS A 58 -0.94 -0.77 5.24
CA CYS A 58 -2.26 -0.92 5.83
C CYS A 58 -2.28 -1.91 7.01
N PHE A 59 -1.50 -2.98 6.93
CA PHE A 59 -1.33 -3.93 8.03
C PHE A 59 -0.68 -3.28 9.25
N GLY A 60 0.27 -2.39 9.05
CA GLY A 60 0.98 -1.65 10.09
C GLY A 60 0.22 -0.45 10.68
N ALA A 61 -0.94 -0.08 10.14
CA ALA A 61 -1.64 1.16 10.47
C ALA A 61 -1.88 1.35 11.97
N GLY A 62 -2.36 0.33 12.67
CA GLY A 62 -2.61 0.39 14.11
C GLY A 62 -1.33 0.63 14.92
N ARG A 63 -0.19 0.09 14.49
CA ARG A 63 1.10 0.35 15.13
C ARG A 63 1.57 1.78 14.88
N TRP A 64 1.33 2.33 13.70
CA TRP A 64 1.63 3.72 13.38
C TRP A 64 0.79 4.68 14.23
N ASP A 65 -0.52 4.42 14.35
CA ASP A 65 -1.42 5.19 15.20
C ASP A 65 -0.98 5.16 16.66
N ARG A 66 -0.57 3.98 17.16
CA ARG A 66 -0.05 3.88 18.52
C ARG A 66 1.26 4.65 18.69
N GLY A 67 2.16 4.59 17.72
CA GLY A 67 3.38 5.41 17.70
C GLY A 67 3.05 6.90 17.78
N TRP A 68 2.10 7.35 16.95
CA TRP A 68 1.63 8.73 16.93
C TRP A 68 1.05 9.18 18.29
N GLN A 69 0.30 8.30 18.97
CA GLN A 69 -0.28 8.62 20.29
C GLN A 69 0.79 8.83 21.39
N VAL A 70 1.86 8.03 21.39
CA VAL A 70 2.82 7.96 22.50
C VAL A 70 4.16 8.62 22.23
N ARG A 71 4.45 9.02 20.99
CA ARG A 71 5.71 9.61 20.55
C ARG A 71 5.49 11.02 20.01
N SER A 72 6.08 12.01 20.64
CA SER A 72 5.97 13.41 20.21
C SER A 72 6.53 13.64 18.81
N GLU A 73 7.64 12.99 18.48
CA GLU A 73 8.28 13.09 17.16
C GLU A 73 7.40 12.61 16.01
N ALA A 74 6.48 11.68 16.28
CA ALA A 74 5.54 11.19 15.27
C ALA A 74 4.38 12.17 14.98
N ARG A 75 4.23 13.23 15.78
CA ARG A 75 3.17 14.25 15.66
C ARG A 75 3.66 15.59 15.12
N ILE A 76 4.92 15.71 14.78
CA ILE A 76 5.52 17.02 14.41
C ILE A 76 4.83 17.62 13.17
N ASN A 77 4.50 16.81 12.18
CA ASN A 77 4.01 17.29 10.90
C ASN A 77 2.56 16.87 10.57
N ILE A 78 1.90 16.11 11.45
CA ILE A 78 0.53 15.61 11.23
C ILE A 78 -0.32 15.78 12.48
N SER A 79 -1.54 16.28 12.29
CA SER A 79 -2.50 16.54 13.37
C SER A 79 -3.44 15.37 13.66
N ASN A 80 -3.54 14.42 12.73
CA ASN A 80 -4.41 13.25 12.85
C ASN A 80 -3.61 11.93 12.88
N PRO A 81 -4.20 10.83 13.37
CA PRO A 81 -3.57 9.52 13.31
C PRO A 81 -3.17 9.12 11.87
N PRO A 82 -2.02 8.47 11.68
CA PRO A 82 -1.53 8.03 10.36
C PRO A 82 -2.54 7.25 9.52
N SER A 83 -3.38 6.40 10.12
CA SER A 83 -4.44 5.66 9.43
C SER A 83 -5.43 6.55 8.68
N THR A 84 -5.65 7.78 9.15
CA THR A 84 -6.50 8.77 8.48
C THR A 84 -5.93 9.18 7.12
N TYR A 85 -4.62 9.27 7.01
CA TYR A 85 -3.93 9.64 5.76
C TYR A 85 -3.78 8.46 4.82
N LEU A 86 -3.64 7.23 5.33
CA LEU A 86 -3.70 6.03 4.49
C LEU A 86 -4.99 5.99 3.66
N LYS A 87 -6.13 6.36 4.24
CA LYS A 87 -7.42 6.42 3.55
C LYS A 87 -7.55 7.55 2.51
N LYS A 88 -6.58 8.46 2.45
CA LYS A 88 -6.55 9.53 1.42
C LYS A 88 -5.76 9.13 0.17
N MET A 89 -4.91 8.11 0.25
CA MET A 89 -4.13 7.61 -0.86
C MET A 89 -4.93 6.61 -1.71
N TYR A 90 -4.46 6.38 -2.93
CA TYR A 90 -4.90 5.31 -3.81
C TYR A 90 -3.89 4.17 -3.78
N TYR A 91 -4.35 2.98 -4.11
CA TYR A 91 -3.57 1.76 -4.13
C TYR A 91 -3.93 0.95 -5.35
N ASP A 92 -2.98 0.29 -5.98
CA ASP A 92 -3.33 -0.68 -7.00
C ASP A 92 -3.83 -2.00 -6.39
N CYS A 93 -4.46 -2.83 -7.22
CA CYS A 93 -4.98 -4.13 -6.80
C CYS A 93 -3.94 -5.26 -6.85
N ILE A 94 -2.65 -4.95 -7.08
CA ILE A 94 -1.60 -5.95 -7.31
C ILE A 94 -1.13 -6.55 -5.99
N THR A 95 -2.01 -7.25 -5.33
CA THR A 95 -1.73 -7.98 -4.09
C THR A 95 -1.44 -9.46 -4.34
N MET A 96 -1.77 -9.96 -5.54
CA MET A 96 -1.67 -11.39 -5.93
C MET A 96 -2.38 -12.34 -4.95
N SER A 97 -3.32 -11.82 -4.16
CA SER A 97 -4.05 -12.54 -3.13
C SER A 97 -5.40 -11.90 -2.88
N GLU A 98 -6.49 -12.68 -3.05
CA GLU A 98 -7.86 -12.24 -2.73
C GLU A 98 -7.96 -11.73 -1.29
N THR A 99 -7.45 -12.49 -0.33
CA THR A 99 -7.49 -12.12 1.10
C THR A 99 -6.79 -10.80 1.36
N ALA A 100 -5.62 -10.57 0.72
CA ALA A 100 -4.89 -9.32 0.87
C ALA A 100 -5.63 -8.14 0.21
N LEU A 101 -6.23 -8.36 -0.97
CA LEU A 101 -7.02 -7.33 -1.65
C LEU A 101 -8.27 -6.97 -0.84
N ARG A 102 -8.96 -7.96 -0.28
CA ARG A 102 -10.12 -7.72 0.60
C ARG A 102 -9.71 -6.92 1.83
N PHE A 103 -8.63 -7.32 2.50
CA PHE A 103 -8.11 -6.57 3.65
C PHE A 103 -7.78 -5.11 3.28
N LEU A 104 -7.19 -4.87 2.12
CA LEU A 104 -6.91 -3.53 1.62
C LEU A 104 -8.22 -2.74 1.45
N ILE A 105 -9.20 -3.30 0.74
CA ILE A 105 -10.51 -2.68 0.50
C ILE A 105 -11.22 -2.35 1.82
N ASP A 106 -11.25 -3.30 2.76
CA ASP A 106 -11.88 -3.11 4.08
C ASP A 106 -11.17 -2.01 4.90
N THR A 107 -9.87 -1.82 4.67
CA THR A 107 -9.07 -0.82 5.41
C THR A 107 -9.22 0.58 4.82
N VAL A 108 -9.15 0.75 3.51
CA VAL A 108 -9.06 2.07 2.87
C VAL A 108 -10.33 2.48 2.11
N GLY A 109 -11.20 1.54 1.77
CA GLY A 109 -12.38 1.71 0.93
C GLY A 109 -12.12 1.34 -0.53
N ILE A 110 -13.15 0.82 -1.19
CA ILE A 110 -13.07 0.39 -2.61
C ILE A 110 -12.77 1.55 -3.56
N ASP A 111 -13.22 2.75 -3.23
CA ASP A 111 -12.98 3.98 -3.99
C ASP A 111 -11.51 4.42 -3.99
N ARG A 112 -10.67 3.78 -3.19
CA ARG A 112 -9.23 4.00 -3.11
C ARG A 112 -8.41 2.93 -3.80
N VAL A 113 -9.03 1.90 -4.36
CA VAL A 113 -8.33 0.82 -5.05
C VAL A 113 -8.51 0.98 -6.56
N VAL A 114 -7.41 0.94 -7.29
CA VAL A 114 -7.37 1.08 -8.75
C VAL A 114 -6.81 -0.17 -9.41
N LEU A 115 -7.22 -0.42 -10.65
CA LEU A 115 -6.73 -1.55 -11.41
C LEU A 115 -5.25 -1.35 -11.79
N GLY A 116 -4.44 -2.38 -11.61
CA GLY A 116 -3.05 -2.46 -12.05
C GLY A 116 -2.71 -3.87 -12.50
N SER A 117 -1.61 -4.02 -13.23
CA SER A 117 -1.13 -5.31 -13.75
C SER A 117 0.33 -5.62 -13.40
N ASP A 118 1.07 -4.65 -12.90
CA ASP A 118 2.52 -4.71 -12.70
C ASP A 118 3.34 -4.84 -14.01
N TRP A 119 2.69 -4.65 -15.18
CA TRP A 119 3.41 -4.65 -16.45
C TRP A 119 4.43 -3.50 -16.50
N PRO A 120 5.67 -3.69 -16.99
CA PRO A 120 6.23 -4.87 -17.67
C PRO A 120 7.14 -5.75 -16.78
N TYR A 121 6.93 -5.77 -15.49
CA TYR A 121 7.76 -6.57 -14.57
C TYR A 121 7.43 -8.06 -14.64
N VAL A 122 8.40 -8.93 -14.27
CA VAL A 122 8.28 -10.39 -14.37
C VAL A 122 7.08 -10.95 -13.60
N THR A 123 6.69 -10.27 -12.55
CA THR A 123 5.56 -10.65 -11.65
C THR A 123 4.22 -10.13 -12.11
N TRP A 124 4.14 -9.50 -13.29
CA TRP A 124 2.89 -8.93 -13.80
C TRP A 124 1.77 -9.95 -13.97
N ASP A 125 0.53 -9.50 -13.74
CA ASP A 125 -0.66 -10.28 -14.05
C ASP A 125 -1.08 -10.01 -15.51
N PRO A 126 -1.09 -11.04 -16.39
CA PRO A 126 -1.50 -10.88 -17.78
C PRO A 126 -3.01 -10.63 -17.95
N SER A 127 -3.81 -10.90 -16.91
CA SER A 127 -5.27 -10.82 -16.96
C SER A 127 -5.88 -10.22 -15.69
N PRO A 128 -5.45 -9.03 -15.24
CA PRO A 128 -5.86 -8.48 -13.96
C PRO A 128 -7.38 -8.24 -13.86
N VAL A 129 -8.03 -7.93 -14.98
CA VAL A 129 -9.50 -7.79 -15.03
C VAL A 129 -10.18 -9.13 -14.78
N SER A 130 -9.72 -10.19 -15.46
CA SER A 130 -10.27 -11.54 -15.27
C SER A 130 -10.06 -12.06 -13.86
N TRP A 131 -8.88 -11.77 -13.28
CA TRP A 131 -8.59 -12.13 -11.89
C TRP A 131 -9.60 -11.48 -10.93
N ILE A 132 -9.81 -10.17 -11.02
CA ILE A 132 -10.77 -9.46 -10.17
C ILE A 132 -12.20 -9.95 -10.38
N LEU A 133 -12.62 -10.17 -11.64
CA LEU A 133 -13.99 -10.62 -11.95
C LEU A 133 -14.26 -12.07 -11.52
N ASN A 134 -13.25 -12.93 -11.48
CA ASN A 134 -13.37 -14.32 -11.03
C ASN A 134 -13.43 -14.47 -9.51
N GLU A 135 -13.03 -13.43 -8.77
CA GLU A 135 -13.09 -13.43 -7.31
C GLU A 135 -14.53 -13.22 -6.84
N ARG A 136 -15.24 -14.32 -6.62
CA ARG A 136 -16.69 -14.37 -6.29
C ARG A 136 -17.10 -13.44 -5.14
N TYR A 137 -16.17 -13.14 -4.24
CA TYR A 137 -16.43 -12.31 -3.06
C TYR A 137 -16.32 -10.80 -3.32
N LEU A 138 -15.58 -10.38 -4.34
CA LEU A 138 -15.52 -8.98 -4.73
C LEU A 138 -16.84 -8.54 -5.35
N LEU A 139 -17.48 -9.41 -6.16
CA LEU A 139 -18.75 -9.12 -6.81
C LEU A 139 -19.91 -8.92 -5.82
N LEU A 140 -19.89 -9.56 -4.66
CA LEU A 140 -20.91 -9.39 -3.60
C LEU A 140 -20.80 -8.05 -2.88
N SER A 141 -19.65 -7.37 -2.93
CA SER A 141 -19.44 -6.05 -2.32
C SER A 141 -19.94 -4.90 -3.19
N PHE A 142 -20.24 -5.17 -4.47
CA PHE A 142 -20.79 -4.19 -5.42
C PHE A 142 -22.34 -4.20 -5.50
N SER A 143 -23.01 -5.03 -4.69
CA SER A 143 -24.47 -5.26 -4.75
C SER A 143 -25.26 -4.55 -3.65
N LEU A 144 -24.75 -3.42 -3.10
CA LEU A 144 -25.46 -2.58 -2.13
C LEU A 144 -25.55 -1.14 -2.60
#